data_cec5d22be34f6bc8e2cb4e2b545a32f0
#
_entry.id   cec5d22be34f6bc8e2cb4e2b545a32f0
#
_cell.length_a   1.000
_cell.length_b   1.000
_cell.length_c   1.000
_cell.angle_alpha   90.00
_cell.angle_beta   90.00
_cell.angle_gamma   90.00
#
_symmetry.space_group_name_H-M   'P 1'
#
loop_
_entity.id
_entity.type
_entity.pdbx_description
1 polymer ?
#
loop_
_entity_poly.entity_id
_entity_poly.type
_entity_poly.pdbx_seq_one_letter_code
_entity_poly.pdbx_strand_id
1 'polypeptide(L)'
;GAHPNQEDQSVYPINQPQAKAGSLMVFDGRLWHGTGANTGNTDRLGVLTTFCSPQFRQQENQTLGLDRDLWDSCSEKLKSRLGFKVWNAYGRIESSMDYLIDIEPERIKELKPTKQ
;
A
#
# COMPACT_ATOMS: atom_id res chain seq x y z
N GLY A 1 -7.74 -7.71 -15.68
CA GLY A 1 -8.88 -8.56 -16.02
C GLY A 1 -10.08 -7.72 -16.43
N ALA A 2 -10.93 -8.23 -17.34
CA ALA A 2 -12.14 -7.53 -17.71
C ALA A 2 -13.10 -7.50 -16.50
N HIS A 3 -13.76 -6.36 -16.30
CA HIS A 3 -14.86 -6.29 -15.35
C HIS A 3 -16.08 -7.05 -15.91
N PRO A 4 -16.77 -7.84 -15.08
CA PRO A 4 -18.01 -8.46 -15.52
C PRO A 4 -19.06 -7.38 -15.81
N ASN A 5 -19.82 -7.57 -16.87
CA ASN A 5 -20.98 -6.74 -17.15
C ASN A 5 -22.02 -6.91 -16.04
N GLN A 6 -22.99 -6.00 -15.95
CA GLN A 6 -24.07 -6.15 -14.96
C GLN A 6 -24.84 -7.47 -15.11
N GLU A 7 -24.97 -7.97 -16.33
CA GLU A 7 -25.61 -9.26 -16.64
C GLU A 7 -24.79 -10.44 -16.08
N ASP A 8 -23.45 -10.35 -16.11
CA ASP A 8 -22.56 -11.39 -15.58
C ASP A 8 -22.61 -11.48 -14.06
N GLN A 9 -22.92 -10.39 -13.37
CA GLN A 9 -23.01 -10.38 -11.91
C GLN A 9 -24.11 -11.30 -11.36
N SER A 10 -25.15 -11.58 -12.13
CA SER A 10 -26.18 -12.52 -11.75
C SER A 10 -25.73 -13.98 -11.78
N VAL A 11 -24.64 -14.29 -12.47
CA VAL A 11 -24.11 -15.64 -12.65
C VAL A 11 -23.10 -16.02 -11.58
N TYR A 12 -22.45 -15.03 -10.96
CA TYR A 12 -21.41 -15.28 -9.96
C TYR A 12 -21.94 -15.11 -8.53
N PRO A 13 -21.67 -16.07 -7.64
CA PRO A 13 -22.08 -15.96 -6.25
C PRO A 13 -21.38 -14.77 -5.59
N ILE A 14 -22.17 -13.85 -5.07
CA ILE A 14 -21.66 -12.70 -4.29
C ILE A 14 -21.50 -13.14 -2.85
N ASN A 15 -20.27 -13.04 -2.33
CA ASN A 15 -19.98 -13.24 -0.93
C ASN A 15 -19.85 -11.88 -0.24
N GLN A 16 -20.70 -11.62 0.74
CA GLN A 16 -20.65 -10.41 1.57
C GLN A 16 -20.17 -10.79 2.98
N PRO A 17 -18.87 -10.75 3.26
CA PRO A 17 -18.37 -11.05 4.59
C PRO A 17 -18.89 -10.01 5.59
N GLN A 18 -19.42 -10.50 6.70
CA GLN A 18 -19.85 -9.67 7.83
C GLN A 18 -18.89 -9.85 8.99
N ALA A 19 -18.51 -8.75 9.62
CA ALA A 19 -17.56 -8.77 10.71
C ALA A 19 -17.87 -7.67 11.74
N LYS A 20 -17.44 -7.87 12.97
CA LYS A 20 -17.57 -6.88 14.04
C LYS A 20 -16.54 -5.75 13.85
N ALA A 21 -16.78 -4.62 14.47
CA ALA A 21 -15.79 -3.54 14.54
C ALA A 21 -14.46 -4.07 15.11
N GLY A 22 -13.34 -3.63 14.55
CA GLY A 22 -12.00 -4.09 14.89
C GLY A 22 -11.55 -5.37 14.15
N SER A 23 -12.40 -5.97 13.31
CA SER A 23 -12.00 -7.10 12.48
C SER A 23 -11.08 -6.68 11.35
N LEU A 24 -10.14 -7.55 10.98
CA LEU A 24 -9.25 -7.41 9.84
C LEU A 24 -9.68 -8.37 8.73
N MET A 25 -9.79 -7.87 7.51
CA MET A 25 -10.00 -8.68 6.32
C MET A 25 -8.80 -8.51 5.39
N VAL A 26 -8.26 -9.62 4.92
CA VAL A 26 -7.16 -9.63 3.93
C VAL A 26 -7.64 -10.38 2.71
N PHE A 27 -7.45 -9.79 1.54
CA PHE A 27 -7.80 -10.42 0.27
C PHE A 27 -6.83 -10.02 -0.84
N ASP A 28 -6.77 -10.82 -1.90
CA ASP A 28 -5.98 -10.52 -3.09
C ASP A 28 -6.70 -9.43 -3.91
N GLY A 29 -6.00 -8.35 -4.24
CA GLY A 29 -6.55 -7.23 -5.02
C GLY A 29 -7.02 -7.60 -6.43
N ARG A 30 -6.69 -8.81 -6.93
CA ARG A 30 -7.18 -9.35 -8.21
C ARG A 30 -8.59 -9.93 -8.12
N LEU A 31 -9.10 -10.16 -6.91
CA LEU A 31 -10.48 -10.59 -6.74
C LEU A 31 -11.43 -9.48 -7.20
N TRP A 32 -12.49 -9.85 -7.88
CA TRP A 32 -13.56 -8.93 -8.14
C TRP A 32 -14.24 -8.54 -6.85
N HIS A 33 -14.16 -7.29 -6.54
CA HIS A 33 -14.69 -6.77 -5.28
C HIS A 33 -15.33 -5.39 -5.46
N GLY A 34 -16.18 -5.05 -4.55
CA GLY A 34 -16.84 -3.75 -4.53
C GLY A 34 -17.31 -3.40 -3.13
N THR A 35 -17.76 -2.18 -2.96
CA THR A 35 -18.29 -1.70 -1.69
C THR A 35 -19.78 -1.98 -1.63
N GLY A 36 -20.20 -2.79 -0.65
CA GLY A 36 -21.61 -3.02 -0.35
C GLY A 36 -22.24 -1.77 0.31
N ALA A 37 -23.52 -1.55 0.04
CA ALA A 37 -24.29 -0.49 0.65
C ALA A 37 -24.29 -0.64 2.19
N ASN A 38 -24.24 0.48 2.90
CA ASN A 38 -24.54 0.53 4.32
C ASN A 38 -26.05 0.74 4.49
N THR A 39 -26.74 -0.30 4.91
CA THR A 39 -28.18 -0.26 5.18
C THR A 39 -28.50 -0.04 6.66
N GLY A 40 -27.48 0.15 7.49
CA GLY A 40 -27.65 0.46 8.92
C GLY A 40 -27.97 1.92 9.19
N ASN A 41 -28.31 2.22 10.44
CA ASN A 41 -28.63 3.56 10.91
C ASN A 41 -27.40 4.34 11.42
N THR A 42 -26.22 3.77 11.34
CA THR A 42 -24.96 4.38 11.78
C THR A 42 -23.92 4.33 10.67
N ASP A 43 -22.98 5.26 10.70
CA ASP A 43 -21.88 5.29 9.75
C ASP A 43 -21.00 4.05 9.89
N ARG A 44 -20.53 3.54 8.75
CA ARG A 44 -19.56 2.47 8.69
C ARG A 44 -18.20 3.02 8.23
N LEU A 45 -17.24 3.00 9.13
CA LEU A 45 -15.87 3.36 8.82
C LEU A 45 -15.07 2.11 8.39
N GLY A 46 -14.46 2.17 7.24
CA GLY A 46 -13.52 1.15 6.75
C GLY A 46 -12.16 1.79 6.46
N VAL A 47 -11.09 1.19 6.99
CA VAL A 47 -9.72 1.57 6.65
C VAL A 47 -9.18 0.56 5.63
N LEU A 48 -8.84 1.06 4.45
CA LEU A 48 -8.31 0.24 3.37
C LEU A 48 -6.82 0.51 3.21
N THR A 49 -6.02 -0.55 3.26
CA THR A 49 -4.58 -0.48 3.04
C THR A 49 -4.19 -1.42 1.91
N THR A 50 -3.58 -0.87 0.86
CA THR A 50 -3.12 -1.64 -0.30
C THR A 50 -1.62 -1.86 -0.23
N PHE A 51 -1.19 -3.11 -0.40
CA PHE A 51 0.21 -3.48 -0.53
C PHE A 51 0.51 -3.86 -1.98
N CYS A 52 1.63 -3.40 -2.49
CA CYS A 52 2.14 -3.79 -3.79
C CYS A 52 3.61 -4.20 -3.70
N SER A 53 4.09 -4.89 -4.74
CA SER A 53 5.52 -5.17 -4.86
C SER A 53 6.31 -3.88 -5.08
N PRO A 54 7.58 -3.80 -4.64
CA PRO A 54 8.37 -2.56 -4.63
C PRO A 54 8.66 -1.97 -6.01
N GLN A 55 8.48 -2.74 -7.08
CA GLN A 55 8.60 -2.24 -8.46
C GLN A 55 7.39 -1.42 -8.93
N PHE A 56 6.28 -1.46 -8.19
CA PHE A 56 5.10 -0.66 -8.51
C PHE A 56 5.08 0.63 -7.72
N ARG A 57 4.61 1.69 -8.36
CA ARG A 57 4.43 2.96 -7.70
C ARG A 57 3.26 2.87 -6.70
N GLN A 58 3.47 3.41 -5.53
CA GLN A 58 2.41 3.57 -4.53
C GLN A 58 1.30 4.50 -5.06
N GLN A 59 0.08 4.24 -4.64
CA GLN A 59 -1.06 5.09 -4.98
C GLN A 59 -0.90 6.50 -4.40
N GLU A 60 -0.41 6.59 -3.17
CA GLU A 60 -0.05 7.86 -2.53
C GLU A 60 1.47 7.97 -2.37
N ASN A 61 2.01 9.16 -2.61
CA ASN A 61 3.45 9.41 -2.48
C ASN A 61 3.81 9.74 -1.03
N GLN A 62 4.08 8.72 -0.24
CA GLN A 62 4.43 8.88 1.18
C GLN A 62 5.75 9.63 1.39
N THR A 63 6.68 9.57 0.44
CA THR A 63 7.95 10.31 0.54
C THR A 63 7.78 11.83 0.46
N LEU A 64 6.70 12.29 -0.13
CA LEU A 64 6.33 13.70 -0.19
C LEU A 64 5.28 14.10 0.85
N GLY A 65 4.33 13.23 1.12
CA GLY A 65 3.12 13.55 1.88
C GLY A 65 3.18 13.24 3.36
N LEU A 66 4.07 12.35 3.79
CA LEU A 66 4.17 12.00 5.20
C LEU A 66 4.83 13.12 6.00
N ASP A 67 4.23 13.43 7.13
CA ASP A 67 4.79 14.39 8.09
C ASP A 67 6.08 13.84 8.73
N ARG A 68 7.05 14.73 8.98
CA ARG A 68 8.36 14.35 9.51
C ARG A 68 8.30 13.76 10.90
N ASP A 69 7.52 14.37 11.79
CA ASP A 69 7.40 13.91 13.17
C ASP A 69 6.73 12.53 13.21
N LEU A 70 5.75 12.33 12.33
CA LEU A 70 5.10 11.03 12.18
C LEU A 70 6.11 9.98 11.66
N TRP A 71 6.92 10.34 10.66
CA TRP A 71 7.96 9.45 10.14
C TRP A 71 8.99 9.08 11.20
N ASP A 72 9.44 10.04 12.01
CA ASP A 72 10.40 9.79 13.09
C ASP A 72 9.82 8.84 14.15
N SER A 73 8.51 8.86 14.37
CA SER A 73 7.80 7.94 15.28
C SER A 73 7.59 6.53 14.71
N CYS A 74 7.74 6.34 13.41
CA CYS A 74 7.51 5.07 12.76
C CYS A 74 8.61 4.06 13.08
N SER A 75 8.21 2.80 13.27
CA SER A 75 9.18 1.69 13.34
C SER A 75 9.87 1.49 11.99
N GLU A 76 11.09 0.95 12.00
CA GLU A 76 11.85 0.62 10.78
C GLU A 76 11.06 -0.29 9.82
N LYS A 77 10.29 -1.21 10.38
CA LYS A 77 9.42 -2.09 9.59
C LYS A 77 8.32 -1.29 8.89
N LEU A 78 7.73 -0.31 9.56
CA LEU A 78 6.69 0.54 8.97
C LEU A 78 7.29 1.46 7.90
N LYS A 79 8.43 2.10 8.16
CA LYS A 79 9.17 2.89 7.17
C LYS A 79 9.45 2.09 5.90
N SER A 80 9.90 0.84 6.06
CA SER A 80 10.10 -0.07 4.91
C SER A 80 8.80 -0.33 4.12
N ARG A 81 7.68 -0.50 4.79
CA ARG A 81 6.38 -0.73 4.13
C ARG A 81 5.82 0.52 3.44
N LEU A 82 6.16 1.68 3.96
CA LEU A 82 5.80 2.97 3.36
C LEU A 82 6.70 3.36 2.17
N GLY A 83 7.66 2.52 1.81
CA GLY A 83 8.52 2.73 0.63
C GLY A 83 9.76 3.58 0.88
N PHE A 84 10.14 3.83 2.14
CA PHE A 84 11.36 4.60 2.47
C PHE A 84 12.65 3.77 2.41
N LYS A 85 12.56 2.45 2.29
CA LYS A 85 13.73 1.60 2.10
C LYS A 85 13.94 1.25 0.63
N VAL A 86 15.17 1.36 0.20
CA VAL A 86 15.60 0.88 -1.11
C VAL A 86 15.47 -0.65 -1.17
N TRP A 87 14.86 -1.13 -2.22
CA TRP A 87 14.80 -2.56 -2.52
C TRP A 87 15.49 -2.83 -3.85
N ASN A 88 16.61 -3.54 -3.82
CA ASN A 88 17.41 -3.76 -5.02
C ASN A 88 17.83 -2.41 -5.66
N ALA A 89 17.44 -2.21 -6.92
CA ALA A 89 17.67 -0.96 -7.65
C ALA A 89 16.53 0.07 -7.51
N TYR A 90 15.43 -0.30 -6.87
CA TYR A 90 14.23 0.53 -6.78
C TYR A 90 14.24 1.44 -5.55
N GLY A 91 13.86 2.70 -5.73
CA GLY A 91 13.81 3.70 -4.67
C GLY A 91 15.13 4.43 -4.41
N ARG A 92 16.12 4.28 -5.30
CA ARG A 92 17.41 4.99 -5.18
C ARG A 92 17.28 6.47 -5.47
N ILE A 93 18.14 7.25 -4.82
CA ILE A 93 18.32 8.68 -5.09
C ILE A 93 19.39 8.89 -6.16
N GLU A 94 20.35 7.98 -6.27
CA GLU A 94 21.51 8.09 -7.14
C GLU A 94 21.32 7.25 -8.41
N SER A 95 21.72 7.80 -9.54
CA SER A 95 21.52 7.20 -10.85
C SER A 95 22.68 6.34 -11.35
N SER A 96 23.79 6.25 -10.59
CA SER A 96 24.98 5.51 -11.03
C SER A 96 24.79 4.01 -10.93
N MET A 97 25.06 3.30 -12.01
CA MET A 97 25.04 1.84 -12.07
C MET A 97 26.20 1.18 -11.33
N ASP A 98 27.25 1.92 -11.00
CA ASP A 98 28.43 1.42 -10.29
C ASP A 98 28.10 0.90 -8.90
N TYR A 99 26.98 1.36 -8.33
CA TYR A 99 26.47 0.89 -7.05
C TYR A 99 25.81 -0.51 -7.05
N LEU A 100 25.63 -1.10 -8.20
CA LEU A 100 25.03 -2.45 -8.28
C LEU A 100 26.01 -3.57 -7.89
N ILE A 101 27.31 -3.30 -7.91
CA ILE A 101 28.35 -4.31 -7.77
C ILE A 101 28.93 -4.36 -6.35
N ASP A 102 28.96 -3.21 -5.65
CA ASP A 102 29.54 -3.07 -4.31
C ASP A 102 28.70 -2.16 -3.40
N ILE A 103 27.49 -2.60 -3.08
CA ILE A 103 26.66 -1.81 -2.16
C ILE A 103 27.02 -2.17 -0.73
N GLU A 104 27.89 -1.39 -0.13
CA GLU A 104 27.97 -1.36 1.31
C GLU A 104 26.64 -0.82 1.87
N PRO A 105 26.01 -1.54 2.82
CA PRO A 105 24.71 -1.14 3.40
C PRO A 105 24.69 0.30 3.92
N GLU A 106 25.82 0.82 4.34
CA GLU A 106 26.02 2.17 4.86
C GLU A 106 25.89 3.28 3.81
N ARG A 107 26.01 2.94 2.53
CA ARG A 107 25.82 3.87 1.40
C ARG A 107 24.37 3.99 0.93
N ILE A 108 23.51 3.10 1.33
CA ILE A 108 22.08 3.20 1.03
C ILE A 108 21.49 4.26 1.95
N LYS A 109 21.48 5.50 1.48
CA LYS A 109 20.84 6.59 2.21
C LYS A 109 19.35 6.29 2.33
N GLU A 110 18.87 6.28 3.54
CA GLU A 110 17.45 6.16 3.83
C GLU A 110 16.70 7.33 3.21
N LEU A 111 15.63 7.03 2.48
CA LEU A 111 14.73 8.05 1.99
C LEU A 111 13.98 8.67 3.17
N LYS A 112 13.94 9.98 3.23
CA LYS A 112 13.22 10.73 4.27
C LYS A 112 12.16 11.61 3.63
N PRO A 113 11.06 11.88 4.34
CA PRO A 113 10.05 12.80 3.87
C PRO A 113 10.64 14.18 3.60
N THR A 114 10.20 14.83 2.54
CA THR A 114 10.62 16.21 2.19
C THR A 114 9.79 17.27 2.90
N LYS A 115 8.60 16.90 3.36
CA LYS A 115 7.74 17.80 4.13
C LYS A 115 8.28 17.93 5.56
N GLN A 116 8.52 19.18 5.96
CA GLN A 116 8.88 19.55 7.33
C GLN A 116 7.62 19.80 8.14
#